data_e51aa8b32819f10a70d350581434b251
#
_entry.id   e51aa8b32819f10a70d350581434b251
#
_cell.length_a   1.000
_cell.length_b   1.000
_cell.length_c   1.000
_cell.angle_alpha   90.00
_cell.angle_beta   90.00
_cell.angle_gamma   90.00
#
_symmetry.space_group_name_H-M   'P 1'
#
loop_
_entity.id
_entity.type
_entity.pdbx_description
1 polymer ?
#
loop_
_entity_poly.entity_id
_entity_poly.type
_entity_poly.pdbx_seq_one_letter_code
_entity_poly.pdbx_strand_id
1 'polypeptide(L)'
;MSRWPDPDRMRIGSYVASLDLRNLKSRTCYQQVLHSFQDIVERHGMLDQQALQAWLRELASRWATSTLLHRTRIIDRFLDHLRATGAIDHNPVEALREACHIKQSMPIWRALISCNPEEALTRLRQPKPFGSVLGEVMAEHVAMMRRRGYKYTSQPVRLLEFDRFLQLNPQLETEPLSVMIDQWAATKGARNHAYERENLERLFAKIHRRRDPSAPRRRPDPRPQREIRKQWRKPHIYSPADVQRMLDIARSYPSPRATLRPLTIYTMLLLAYCAGLRRGELARLDLGDVDGGHGTITVRQTKFSKTRILPLPDSVVTELQAYIAARREAGASQDPHSALFWHVQRRSRYTPEMITWLLTDVVRRAGLKPLQGQFGPRVHDLRHSMVVNRILEWYRLGINPQDRLPFLATYLGHRDINSTLIYITVTQDLLHLANERFRGVGAPCLNLEREVRS
;
A
#
# COMPACT_ATOMS: atom_id res chain seq x y z
N MET A 1 -8.11 24.16 -28.04
CA MET A 1 -9.57 24.09 -27.78
C MET A 1 -10.16 23.20 -28.85
N SER A 2 -10.66 22.03 -28.46
CA SER A 2 -11.18 21.03 -29.41
C SER A 2 -12.67 21.29 -29.65
N ARG A 3 -13.07 21.29 -30.92
CA ARG A 3 -14.47 21.16 -31.26
C ARG A 3 -14.93 19.76 -30.90
N TRP A 4 -16.19 19.58 -30.47
CA TRP A 4 -16.75 18.25 -30.33
C TRP A 4 -16.65 17.54 -31.68
N PRO A 5 -16.13 16.30 -31.75
CA PRO A 5 -16.09 15.59 -33.03
C PRO A 5 -17.53 15.39 -33.53
N ASP A 6 -17.69 15.52 -34.85
CA ASP A 6 -18.93 15.44 -35.58
C ASP A 6 -19.98 14.52 -34.91
N PRO A 7 -21.29 14.93 -34.85
CA PRO A 7 -22.30 14.34 -33.96
C PRO A 7 -22.69 12.89 -34.31
N ASP A 8 -21.69 12.04 -34.49
CA ASP A 8 -21.94 10.63 -34.72
C ASP A 8 -22.31 9.94 -33.40
N ARG A 9 -23.62 9.88 -33.11
CA ARG A 9 -24.17 9.12 -31.99
C ARG A 9 -23.68 7.66 -31.94
N MET A 10 -23.18 7.15 -33.08
CA MET A 10 -22.55 5.85 -33.17
C MET A 10 -21.27 5.73 -32.29
N ARG A 11 -20.51 6.81 -32.07
CA ARG A 11 -19.29 6.75 -31.26
C ARG A 11 -19.56 6.41 -29.79
N ILE A 12 -20.64 6.96 -29.23
CA ILE A 12 -21.06 6.58 -27.85
C ILE A 12 -21.52 5.13 -27.83
N GLY A 13 -22.29 4.72 -28.83
CA GLY A 13 -22.77 3.34 -28.96
C GLY A 13 -21.63 2.34 -29.08
N SER A 14 -20.67 2.59 -29.96
CA SER A 14 -19.48 1.74 -30.16
C SER A 14 -18.57 1.70 -28.93
N TYR A 15 -18.35 2.84 -28.28
CA TYR A 15 -17.62 2.89 -27.00
C TYR A 15 -18.30 2.06 -25.92
N VAL A 16 -19.61 2.25 -25.69
CA VAL A 16 -20.34 1.50 -24.68
C VAL A 16 -20.39 0.00 -25.01
N ALA A 17 -20.46 -0.35 -26.31
CA ALA A 17 -20.37 -1.74 -26.74
C ALA A 17 -18.99 -2.37 -26.51
N SER A 18 -17.92 -1.59 -26.63
CA SER A 18 -16.54 -2.06 -26.36
C SER A 18 -16.27 -2.32 -24.87
N LEU A 19 -17.09 -1.74 -23.98
CA LEU A 19 -16.99 -1.99 -22.55
C LEU A 19 -17.67 -3.33 -22.18
N ASP A 20 -16.97 -4.24 -21.50
CA ASP A 20 -17.54 -5.50 -20.99
C ASP A 20 -18.55 -5.22 -19.83
N LEU A 21 -19.63 -4.49 -20.13
CA LEU A 21 -20.68 -4.18 -19.17
C LEU A 21 -21.73 -5.31 -19.18
N ARG A 22 -21.68 -6.15 -18.14
CA ARG A 22 -22.56 -7.33 -18.01
C ARG A 22 -24.05 -7.00 -17.78
N ASN A 23 -24.36 -5.82 -17.25
CA ASN A 23 -25.71 -5.45 -16.85
C ASN A 23 -26.28 -4.41 -17.81
N LEU A 24 -27.46 -4.69 -18.36
CA LEU A 24 -28.20 -3.79 -19.25
C LEU A 24 -28.43 -2.41 -18.59
N LYS A 25 -28.76 -2.36 -17.29
CA LYS A 25 -28.92 -1.11 -16.54
C LYS A 25 -27.65 -0.27 -16.54
N SER A 26 -26.47 -0.91 -16.47
CA SER A 26 -25.19 -0.20 -16.55
C SER A 26 -24.96 0.37 -17.94
N ARG A 27 -25.26 -0.37 -19.01
CA ARG A 27 -25.16 0.13 -20.39
C ARG A 27 -26.05 1.34 -20.62
N THR A 28 -27.33 1.24 -20.22
CA THR A 28 -28.28 2.36 -20.30
C THR A 28 -27.80 3.58 -19.51
N CYS A 29 -27.27 3.38 -18.30
CA CYS A 29 -26.72 4.48 -17.49
C CYS A 29 -25.54 5.16 -18.19
N TYR A 30 -24.61 4.40 -18.76
CA TYR A 30 -23.48 4.96 -19.51
C TYR A 30 -23.94 5.77 -20.71
N GLN A 31 -24.87 5.21 -21.53
CA GLN A 31 -25.45 5.91 -22.68
C GLN A 31 -26.12 7.22 -22.27
N GLN A 32 -26.99 7.20 -21.26
CA GLN A 32 -27.69 8.39 -20.77
C GLN A 32 -26.74 9.47 -20.30
N VAL A 33 -25.70 9.10 -19.54
CA VAL A 33 -24.70 10.07 -19.05
C VAL A 33 -23.91 10.67 -20.20
N LEU A 34 -23.46 9.87 -21.16
CA LEU A 34 -22.66 10.32 -22.28
C LEU A 34 -23.47 11.15 -23.26
N HIS A 35 -24.72 10.78 -23.56
CA HIS A 35 -25.60 11.61 -24.41
C HIS A 35 -25.93 12.93 -23.73
N SER A 36 -26.24 12.96 -22.42
CA SER A 36 -26.46 14.22 -21.70
C SER A 36 -25.24 15.14 -21.73
N PHE A 37 -24.05 14.57 -21.74
CA PHE A 37 -22.81 15.33 -21.85
C PHE A 37 -22.61 15.87 -23.27
N GLN A 38 -22.82 15.04 -24.28
CA GLN A 38 -22.75 15.41 -25.68
C GLN A 38 -23.70 16.56 -25.99
N ASP A 39 -24.99 16.45 -25.61
CA ASP A 39 -26.01 17.47 -25.84
C ASP A 39 -25.60 18.84 -25.26
N ILE A 40 -24.92 18.86 -24.13
CA ILE A 40 -24.46 20.12 -23.52
C ILE A 40 -23.23 20.68 -24.23
N VAL A 41 -22.27 19.81 -24.57
CA VAL A 41 -21.06 20.26 -25.31
C VAL A 41 -21.43 20.79 -26.70
N GLU A 42 -22.38 20.13 -27.38
CA GLU A 42 -22.88 20.59 -28.68
C GLU A 42 -23.56 21.98 -28.57
N ARG A 43 -24.40 22.18 -27.55
CA ARG A 43 -25.01 23.51 -27.27
C ARG A 43 -23.97 24.58 -26.91
N HIS A 44 -22.90 24.16 -26.24
CA HIS A 44 -21.81 25.07 -25.86
C HIS A 44 -20.86 25.36 -27.03
N GLY A 45 -20.81 24.49 -28.03
CA GLY A 45 -20.02 24.63 -29.26
C GLY A 45 -18.55 24.23 -29.11
N MET A 46 -18.04 24.09 -27.90
CA MET A 46 -16.64 23.73 -27.60
C MET A 46 -16.54 22.80 -26.43
N LEU A 47 -15.55 21.90 -26.47
CA LEU A 47 -15.20 21.01 -25.38
C LEU A 47 -14.07 21.64 -24.54
N ASP A 48 -14.45 22.39 -23.52
CA ASP A 48 -13.56 23.10 -22.61
C ASP A 48 -13.99 22.98 -21.15
N GLN A 49 -13.31 23.71 -20.26
CA GLN A 49 -13.66 23.77 -18.84
C GLN A 49 -15.08 24.27 -18.60
N GLN A 50 -15.55 25.24 -19.41
CA GLN A 50 -16.87 25.82 -19.23
C GLN A 50 -17.97 24.84 -19.61
N ALA A 51 -17.77 24.02 -20.64
CA ALA A 51 -18.67 22.93 -21.00
C ALA A 51 -18.76 21.88 -19.89
N LEU A 52 -17.64 21.52 -19.24
CA LEU A 52 -17.63 20.62 -18.07
C LEU A 52 -18.45 21.23 -16.92
N GLN A 53 -18.27 22.50 -16.64
CA GLN A 53 -19.02 23.21 -15.58
C GLN A 53 -20.52 23.32 -15.92
N ALA A 54 -20.85 23.62 -17.19
CA ALA A 54 -22.25 23.69 -17.65
C ALA A 54 -22.96 22.36 -17.43
N TRP A 55 -22.33 21.24 -17.80
CA TRP A 55 -22.86 19.91 -17.55
C TRP A 55 -23.07 19.61 -16.08
N LEU A 56 -22.11 19.97 -15.22
CA LEU A 56 -22.21 19.76 -13.78
C LEU A 56 -23.34 20.59 -13.18
N ARG A 57 -23.49 21.85 -13.56
CA ARG A 57 -24.52 22.77 -13.04
C ARG A 57 -25.93 22.32 -13.45
N GLU A 58 -26.12 21.95 -14.72
CA GLU A 58 -27.43 21.50 -15.21
C GLU A 58 -27.92 20.24 -14.50
N LEU A 59 -27.00 19.32 -14.18
CA LEU A 59 -27.36 18.05 -13.56
C LEU A 59 -27.30 18.09 -12.02
N ALA A 60 -26.72 19.11 -11.42
CA ALA A 60 -26.70 19.29 -9.97
C ALA A 60 -28.11 19.46 -9.38
N SER A 61 -29.05 19.99 -10.15
CA SER A 61 -30.46 20.08 -9.76
C SER A 61 -31.20 18.73 -9.77
N ARG A 62 -30.72 17.76 -10.57
CA ARG A 62 -31.37 16.46 -10.78
C ARG A 62 -30.74 15.32 -9.95
N TRP A 63 -29.45 15.44 -9.61
CA TRP A 63 -28.68 14.37 -8.96
C TRP A 63 -27.95 14.88 -7.72
N ALA A 64 -27.97 14.04 -6.67
CA ALA A 64 -27.14 14.29 -5.52
C ALA A 64 -25.65 14.35 -5.91
N THR A 65 -24.86 15.21 -5.24
CA THR A 65 -23.44 15.44 -5.52
C THR A 65 -22.62 14.13 -5.60
N SER A 66 -22.89 13.19 -4.72
CA SER A 66 -22.21 11.88 -4.73
C SER A 66 -22.49 11.07 -6.00
N THR A 67 -23.72 11.11 -6.48
CA THR A 67 -24.12 10.45 -7.74
C THR A 67 -23.50 11.14 -8.94
N LEU A 68 -23.51 12.47 -8.95
CA LEU A 68 -22.90 13.26 -10.01
C LEU A 68 -21.39 12.99 -10.10
N LEU A 69 -20.67 13.03 -8.98
CA LEU A 69 -19.25 12.66 -8.92
C LEU A 69 -18.96 11.21 -9.32
N HIS A 70 -19.89 10.29 -9.11
CA HIS A 70 -19.74 8.93 -9.65
C HIS A 70 -19.86 8.90 -11.18
N ARG A 71 -20.74 9.70 -11.75
CA ARG A 71 -20.99 9.77 -13.20
C ARG A 71 -19.87 10.52 -13.93
N THR A 72 -19.19 11.48 -13.31
CA THR A 72 -18.00 12.13 -13.91
C THR A 72 -16.92 11.12 -14.30
N ARG A 73 -16.82 9.98 -13.62
CA ARG A 73 -15.88 8.91 -13.99
C ARG A 73 -16.19 8.27 -15.34
N ILE A 74 -17.45 8.29 -15.75
CA ILE A 74 -17.87 7.78 -17.06
C ILE A 74 -17.35 8.72 -18.14
N ILE A 75 -17.57 10.03 -17.93
CA ILE A 75 -17.10 11.07 -18.84
C ILE A 75 -15.58 11.08 -18.92
N ASP A 76 -14.90 11.05 -17.79
CA ASP A 76 -13.43 11.04 -17.71
C ASP A 76 -12.82 9.93 -18.58
N ARG A 77 -13.33 8.71 -18.45
CA ARG A 77 -12.89 7.56 -19.27
C ARG A 77 -13.24 7.70 -20.75
N PHE A 78 -14.39 8.30 -21.04
CA PHE A 78 -14.79 8.52 -22.41
C PHE A 78 -13.93 9.58 -23.10
N LEU A 79 -13.61 10.67 -22.42
CA LEU A 79 -12.69 11.70 -22.92
C LEU A 79 -11.29 11.14 -23.15
N ASP A 80 -10.78 10.30 -22.24
CA ASP A 80 -9.50 9.61 -22.42
C ASP A 80 -9.55 8.67 -23.65
N HIS A 81 -10.67 7.97 -23.87
CA HIS A 81 -10.86 7.14 -25.06
C HIS A 81 -10.91 7.95 -26.35
N LEU A 82 -11.66 9.05 -26.37
CA LEU A 82 -11.73 9.93 -27.54
C LEU A 82 -10.36 10.51 -27.91
N ARG A 83 -9.55 10.86 -26.91
CA ARG A 83 -8.19 11.32 -27.14
C ARG A 83 -7.29 10.19 -27.68
N ALA A 84 -7.36 9.01 -27.08
CA ALA A 84 -6.58 7.85 -27.51
C ALA A 84 -6.89 7.39 -28.95
N THR A 85 -8.13 7.61 -29.40
CA THR A 85 -8.59 7.30 -30.77
C THR A 85 -8.37 8.46 -31.76
N GLY A 86 -7.82 9.58 -31.30
CA GLY A 86 -7.62 10.78 -32.16
C GLY A 86 -8.92 11.50 -32.52
N ALA A 87 -10.03 11.21 -31.84
CA ALA A 87 -11.31 11.86 -32.09
C ALA A 87 -11.38 13.29 -31.53
N ILE A 88 -10.57 13.58 -30.52
CA ILE A 88 -10.35 14.93 -29.98
C ILE A 88 -8.84 15.16 -29.84
N ASP A 89 -8.40 16.40 -30.13
CA ASP A 89 -7.00 16.79 -29.99
C ASP A 89 -6.63 17.10 -28.52
N HIS A 90 -7.62 17.44 -27.70
CA HIS A 90 -7.41 17.95 -26.36
C HIS A 90 -8.49 17.47 -25.39
N ASN A 91 -8.05 16.88 -24.27
CA ASN A 91 -8.93 16.49 -23.17
C ASN A 91 -8.89 17.60 -22.09
N PRO A 92 -9.97 18.34 -21.85
CA PRO A 92 -9.97 19.45 -20.89
C PRO A 92 -9.72 19.01 -19.45
N VAL A 93 -10.09 17.79 -19.07
CA VAL A 93 -9.81 17.24 -17.72
C VAL A 93 -8.33 16.94 -17.57
N GLU A 94 -7.69 16.41 -18.59
CA GLU A 94 -6.25 16.16 -18.62
C GLU A 94 -5.46 17.46 -18.54
N ALA A 95 -5.84 18.48 -19.32
CA ALA A 95 -5.22 19.79 -19.25
C ALA A 95 -5.31 20.43 -17.85
N LEU A 96 -6.47 20.31 -17.20
CA LEU A 96 -6.62 20.79 -15.83
C LEU A 96 -5.76 19.99 -14.84
N ARG A 97 -5.61 18.67 -15.04
CA ARG A 97 -4.68 17.86 -14.24
C ARG A 97 -3.24 18.32 -14.42
N GLU A 98 -2.81 18.54 -15.64
CA GLU A 98 -1.48 19.06 -15.98
C GLU A 98 -1.24 20.43 -15.37
N ALA A 99 -2.18 21.36 -15.55
CA ALA A 99 -2.10 22.71 -15.00
C ALA A 99 -2.05 22.74 -13.46
N CYS A 100 -2.68 21.77 -12.81
CA CYS A 100 -2.66 21.61 -11.35
C CYS A 100 -1.54 20.68 -10.83
N HIS A 101 -0.73 20.08 -11.70
CA HIS A 101 0.30 19.09 -11.39
C HIS A 101 -0.21 17.91 -10.55
N ILE A 102 -1.44 17.46 -10.81
CA ILE A 102 -2.06 16.31 -10.13
C ILE A 102 -2.33 15.15 -11.09
N LYS A 103 -2.30 13.92 -10.57
CA LYS A 103 -2.51 12.71 -11.39
C LYS A 103 -3.96 12.26 -11.47
N GLN A 104 -4.76 12.59 -10.48
CA GLN A 104 -6.13 12.10 -10.35
C GLN A 104 -7.14 13.14 -10.81
N SER A 105 -8.15 12.71 -11.58
CA SER A 105 -9.20 13.59 -12.09
C SER A 105 -10.24 13.96 -11.02
N MET A 106 -10.46 13.13 -10.02
CA MET A 106 -11.51 13.36 -9.03
C MET A 106 -11.39 14.67 -8.25
N PRO A 107 -10.19 15.14 -7.84
CA PRO A 107 -10.03 16.47 -7.25
C PRO A 107 -10.48 17.60 -8.21
N ILE A 108 -10.17 17.48 -9.52
CA ILE A 108 -10.62 18.45 -10.55
C ILE A 108 -12.16 18.48 -10.59
N TRP A 109 -12.80 17.32 -10.70
CA TRP A 109 -14.26 17.24 -10.73
C TRP A 109 -14.92 17.83 -9.49
N ARG A 110 -14.32 17.62 -8.31
CA ARG A 110 -14.78 18.25 -7.05
C ARG A 110 -14.60 19.76 -7.04
N ALA A 111 -13.53 20.26 -7.62
CA ALA A 111 -13.31 21.70 -7.75
C ALA A 111 -14.33 22.32 -8.72
N LEU A 112 -14.56 21.69 -9.87
CA LEU A 112 -15.51 22.16 -10.88
C LEU A 112 -16.97 22.22 -10.40
N ILE A 113 -17.37 21.33 -9.47
CA ILE A 113 -18.73 21.28 -8.89
C ILE A 113 -18.90 22.24 -7.70
N SER A 114 -17.82 22.84 -7.19
CA SER A 114 -17.87 23.73 -6.03
C SER A 114 -18.59 25.04 -6.37
N CYS A 115 -19.02 25.78 -5.34
CA CYS A 115 -19.66 27.10 -5.51
C CYS A 115 -18.75 28.11 -6.18
N ASN A 116 -17.42 27.99 -5.98
CA ASN A 116 -16.40 28.82 -6.62
C ASN A 116 -15.34 27.93 -7.30
N PRO A 117 -15.58 27.46 -8.54
CA PRO A 117 -14.69 26.53 -9.23
C PRO A 117 -13.29 27.06 -9.47
N GLU A 118 -13.14 28.34 -9.82
CA GLU A 118 -11.84 28.95 -10.11
C GLU A 118 -10.94 28.99 -8.86
N GLU A 119 -11.50 29.41 -7.73
CA GLU A 119 -10.78 29.41 -6.47
C GLU A 119 -10.43 27.98 -6.03
N ALA A 120 -11.36 27.04 -6.19
CA ALA A 120 -11.14 25.64 -5.87
C ALA A 120 -10.05 25.00 -6.75
N LEU A 121 -10.01 25.31 -8.05
CA LEU A 121 -8.94 24.89 -8.96
C LEU A 121 -7.59 25.55 -8.60
N THR A 122 -7.60 26.83 -8.24
CA THR A 122 -6.39 27.53 -7.80
C THR A 122 -5.80 26.88 -6.56
N ARG A 123 -6.64 26.49 -5.58
CA ARG A 123 -6.21 25.74 -4.38
C ARG A 123 -5.64 24.35 -4.70
N LEU A 124 -6.03 23.74 -5.84
CA LEU A 124 -5.48 22.47 -6.29
C LEU A 124 -4.12 22.59 -6.98
N ARG A 125 -3.77 23.77 -7.48
CA ARG A 125 -2.49 23.99 -8.15
C ARG A 125 -1.35 23.68 -7.20
N GLN A 126 -0.53 22.72 -7.61
CA GLN A 126 0.66 22.35 -6.85
C GLN A 126 1.90 22.96 -7.51
N PRO A 127 2.93 23.32 -6.73
CA PRO A 127 4.19 23.76 -7.27
C PRO A 127 4.75 22.75 -8.28
N LYS A 128 5.50 23.23 -9.29
CA LYS A 128 6.14 22.41 -10.31
C LYS A 128 6.98 21.31 -9.63
N PRO A 129 6.86 20.04 -10.03
CA PRO A 129 7.69 19.00 -9.48
C PRO A 129 9.19 19.31 -9.65
N PHE A 130 9.93 19.29 -8.55
CA PHE A 130 11.36 19.59 -8.50
C PHE A 130 11.72 20.98 -9.02
N GLY A 131 10.92 21.99 -8.66
CA GLY A 131 11.10 23.38 -9.04
C GLY A 131 11.81 24.25 -7.99
N SER A 132 12.17 23.71 -6.82
CA SER A 132 12.90 24.45 -5.78
C SER A 132 14.39 24.58 -6.11
N VAL A 133 15.12 25.38 -5.33
CA VAL A 133 16.58 25.52 -5.41
C VAL A 133 17.34 24.18 -5.37
N LEU A 134 16.80 23.17 -4.72
CA LEU A 134 17.36 21.80 -4.65
C LEU A 134 16.69 20.84 -5.66
N GLY A 135 15.75 21.32 -6.46
CA GLY A 135 14.91 20.51 -7.32
C GLY A 135 15.70 19.70 -8.34
N GLU A 136 16.64 20.32 -9.03
CA GLU A 136 17.50 19.65 -10.03
C GLU A 136 18.30 18.51 -9.41
N VAL A 137 18.94 18.76 -8.27
CA VAL A 137 19.72 17.75 -7.52
C VAL A 137 18.88 16.54 -7.14
N MET A 138 17.64 16.78 -6.71
CA MET A 138 16.70 15.73 -6.32
C MET A 138 16.21 14.95 -7.54
N ALA A 139 15.88 15.63 -8.64
CA ALA A 139 15.42 15.01 -9.88
C ALA A 139 16.50 14.10 -10.49
N GLU A 140 17.73 14.59 -10.61
CA GLU A 140 18.89 13.82 -11.09
C GLU A 140 19.11 12.55 -10.23
N HIS A 141 19.04 12.70 -8.90
CA HIS A 141 19.21 11.58 -8.00
C HIS A 141 18.12 10.50 -8.24
N VAL A 142 16.85 10.90 -8.38
CA VAL A 142 15.75 9.98 -8.67
C VAL A 142 15.96 9.28 -10.01
N ALA A 143 16.33 10.03 -11.05
CA ALA A 143 16.59 9.49 -12.38
C ALA A 143 17.75 8.47 -12.38
N MET A 144 18.84 8.81 -11.67
CA MET A 144 19.99 7.91 -11.54
C MET A 144 19.63 6.61 -10.80
N MET A 145 18.87 6.68 -9.71
CA MET A 145 18.48 5.49 -8.96
C MET A 145 17.60 4.56 -9.79
N ARG A 146 16.70 5.12 -10.61
CA ARG A 146 15.88 4.35 -11.55
C ARG A 146 16.71 3.69 -12.65
N ARG A 147 17.67 4.41 -13.25
CA ARG A 147 18.61 3.86 -14.23
C ARG A 147 19.44 2.70 -13.69
N ARG A 148 19.73 2.70 -12.38
CA ARG A 148 20.39 1.58 -11.69
C ARG A 148 19.47 0.39 -11.37
N GLY A 149 18.23 0.38 -11.87
CA GLY A 149 17.27 -0.72 -11.68
C GLY A 149 16.56 -0.73 -10.32
N TYR A 150 16.72 0.30 -9.48
CA TYR A 150 15.95 0.37 -8.26
C TYR A 150 14.51 0.77 -8.53
N LYS A 151 13.53 0.10 -7.92
CA LYS A 151 12.10 0.47 -7.99
C LYS A 151 11.82 1.89 -7.46
N TYR A 152 12.62 2.37 -6.56
CA TYR A 152 12.70 3.73 -5.99
C TYR A 152 11.36 4.47 -5.96
N THR A 153 10.40 3.96 -5.16
CA THR A 153 9.01 4.45 -5.16
C THR A 153 8.71 5.43 -4.02
N SER A 154 9.19 5.16 -2.81
CA SER A 154 8.87 5.97 -1.62
C SER A 154 9.75 7.22 -1.46
N GLN A 155 11.02 7.12 -1.82
CA GLN A 155 11.95 8.26 -1.70
C GLN A 155 11.61 9.42 -2.64
N PRO A 156 11.23 9.19 -3.91
CA PRO A 156 10.77 10.27 -4.79
C PRO A 156 9.57 11.03 -4.25
N VAL A 157 8.64 10.33 -3.58
CA VAL A 157 7.48 11.00 -2.96
C VAL A 157 7.94 11.94 -1.84
N ARG A 158 8.83 11.46 -0.97
CA ARG A 158 9.40 12.28 0.11
C ARG A 158 10.20 13.47 -0.42
N LEU A 159 11.03 13.27 -1.45
CA LEU A 159 11.77 14.35 -2.08
C LEU A 159 10.85 15.37 -2.73
N LEU A 160 9.77 14.93 -3.38
CA LEU A 160 8.77 15.83 -3.97
C LEU A 160 8.00 16.61 -2.91
N GLU A 161 7.68 16.01 -1.77
CA GLU A 161 7.05 16.70 -0.65
C GLU A 161 7.98 17.78 -0.06
N PHE A 162 9.27 17.48 0.06
CA PHE A 162 10.27 18.43 0.51
C PHE A 162 10.48 19.57 -0.50
N ASP A 163 10.59 19.24 -1.78
CA ASP A 163 10.69 20.20 -2.88
C ASP A 163 9.52 21.20 -2.88
N ARG A 164 8.28 20.70 -2.76
CA ARG A 164 7.09 21.55 -2.69
C ARG A 164 7.07 22.44 -1.46
N PHE A 165 7.54 21.91 -0.33
CA PHE A 165 7.69 22.70 0.89
C PHE A 165 8.66 23.87 0.68
N LEU A 166 9.82 23.63 0.05
CA LEU A 166 10.77 24.70 -0.26
C LEU A 166 10.19 25.74 -1.21
N GLN A 167 9.48 25.33 -2.27
CA GLN A 167 8.82 26.25 -3.19
C GLN A 167 7.74 27.12 -2.52
N LEU A 168 7.09 26.60 -1.46
CA LEU A 168 6.10 27.34 -0.66
C LEU A 168 6.74 28.23 0.42
N ASN A 169 8.05 28.08 0.66
CA ASN A 169 8.82 28.80 1.67
C ASN A 169 10.12 29.35 1.07
N PRO A 170 10.04 30.29 0.09
CA PRO A 170 11.22 30.79 -0.63
C PRO A 170 12.24 31.49 0.27
N GLN A 171 11.83 31.99 1.44
CA GLN A 171 12.74 32.53 2.44
C GLN A 171 13.78 31.53 2.95
N LEU A 172 13.57 30.23 2.74
CA LEU A 172 14.51 29.18 3.15
C LEU A 172 15.59 28.89 2.10
N GLU A 173 15.51 29.48 0.89
CA GLU A 173 16.45 29.18 -0.21
C GLU A 173 17.90 29.53 0.14
N THR A 174 18.10 30.52 1.00
CA THR A 174 19.43 30.97 1.47
C THR A 174 19.88 30.26 2.74
N GLU A 175 19.01 29.49 3.38
CA GLU A 175 19.32 28.82 4.62
C GLU A 175 20.14 27.53 4.42
N PRO A 176 20.94 27.11 5.42
CA PRO A 176 21.63 25.82 5.37
C PRO A 176 20.65 24.64 5.19
N LEU A 177 21.07 23.62 4.45
CA LEU A 177 20.26 22.42 4.20
C LEU A 177 19.70 21.77 5.49
N SER A 178 20.47 21.80 6.58
CA SER A 178 20.03 21.28 7.88
C SER A 178 18.82 22.02 8.44
N VAL A 179 18.77 23.35 8.26
CA VAL A 179 17.65 24.20 8.68
C VAL A 179 16.42 23.94 7.81
N MET A 180 16.61 23.86 6.48
CA MET A 180 15.54 23.52 5.54
C MET A 180 14.88 22.18 5.91
N ILE A 181 15.69 21.15 6.17
CA ILE A 181 15.22 19.81 6.54
C ILE A 181 14.50 19.82 7.89
N ASP A 182 15.04 20.54 8.87
CA ASP A 182 14.44 20.60 10.21
C ASP A 182 13.06 21.26 10.18
N GLN A 183 12.93 22.40 9.49
CA GLN A 183 11.66 23.09 9.34
C GLN A 183 10.63 22.25 8.57
N TRP A 184 11.04 21.57 7.49
CA TRP A 184 10.15 20.65 6.80
C TRP A 184 9.72 19.48 7.69
N ALA A 185 10.64 18.89 8.45
CA ALA A 185 10.35 17.79 9.35
C ALA A 185 9.38 18.21 10.46
N ALA A 186 9.45 19.46 10.93
CA ALA A 186 8.51 20.02 11.90
C ALA A 186 7.05 19.98 11.40
N THR A 187 6.82 20.12 10.08
CA THR A 187 5.46 20.01 9.50
C THR A 187 4.86 18.61 9.61
N LYS A 188 5.67 17.56 9.84
CA LYS A 188 5.23 16.16 9.95
C LYS A 188 4.70 15.77 11.34
N GLY A 189 4.68 16.73 12.25
CA GLY A 189 4.29 16.55 13.64
C GLY A 189 5.37 15.88 14.50
N ALA A 190 5.34 16.13 15.79
CA ALA A 190 6.37 15.75 16.75
C ALA A 190 6.76 14.25 16.71
N ARG A 191 5.79 13.38 16.43
CA ARG A 191 6.00 11.92 16.37
C ARG A 191 6.87 11.45 15.21
N ASN A 192 6.86 12.16 14.08
CA ASN A 192 7.59 11.76 12.87
C ASN A 192 8.79 12.67 12.59
N HIS A 193 8.92 13.77 13.30
CA HIS A 193 9.96 14.78 13.09
C HIS A 193 11.37 14.16 13.02
N ALA A 194 11.80 13.49 14.08
CA ALA A 194 13.15 12.90 14.14
C ALA A 194 13.38 11.86 13.03
N TYR A 195 12.36 11.07 12.69
CA TYR A 195 12.44 10.07 11.63
C TYR A 195 12.58 10.70 10.24
N GLU A 196 11.77 11.69 9.93
CA GLU A 196 11.76 12.34 8.61
C GLU A 196 13.03 13.17 8.41
N ARG A 197 13.47 13.91 9.44
CA ARG A 197 14.73 14.63 9.45
C ARG A 197 15.90 13.70 9.15
N GLU A 198 16.08 12.62 9.92
CA GLU A 198 17.19 11.67 9.76
C GLU A 198 17.18 11.01 8.37
N ASN A 199 15.99 10.71 7.81
CA ASN A 199 15.90 10.13 6.48
C ASN A 199 16.36 11.07 5.37
N LEU A 200 15.97 12.36 5.42
CA LEU A 200 16.41 13.34 4.43
C LEU A 200 17.89 13.67 4.57
N GLU A 201 18.38 13.94 5.78
CA GLU A 201 19.80 14.20 6.01
C GLU A 201 20.67 13.06 5.49
N ARG A 202 20.30 11.82 5.78
CA ARG A 202 20.98 10.62 5.25
C ARG A 202 20.95 10.52 3.73
N LEU A 203 19.83 10.92 3.13
CA LEU A 203 19.66 10.90 1.69
C LEU A 203 20.53 11.97 1.02
N PHE A 204 20.50 13.21 1.51
CA PHE A 204 21.33 14.29 1.00
C PHE A 204 22.82 14.04 1.22
N ALA A 205 23.23 13.49 2.35
CA ALA A 205 24.61 13.07 2.57
C ALA A 205 25.09 12.05 1.52
N LYS A 206 24.21 11.12 1.08
CA LYS A 206 24.52 10.19 -0.02
C LYS A 206 24.59 10.89 -1.37
N ILE A 207 23.72 11.86 -1.63
CA ILE A 207 23.73 12.65 -2.85
C ILE A 207 25.01 13.47 -2.92
N HIS A 208 25.34 14.21 -1.86
CA HIS A 208 26.55 15.02 -1.75
C HIS A 208 27.82 14.20 -1.99
N ARG A 209 27.97 13.08 -1.29
CA ARG A 209 29.15 12.21 -1.42
C ARG A 209 29.30 11.58 -2.81
N ARG A 210 28.24 11.48 -3.60
CA ARG A 210 28.35 11.02 -5.00
C ARG A 210 28.85 12.10 -5.93
N ARG A 211 28.52 13.37 -5.64
CA ARG A 211 29.02 14.53 -6.39
C ARG A 211 30.45 14.87 -5.99
N ASP A 212 30.75 14.73 -4.70
CA ASP A 212 32.07 14.92 -4.12
C ASP A 212 32.47 13.68 -3.31
N PRO A 213 33.24 12.74 -3.89
CA PRO A 213 33.74 11.55 -3.19
C PRO A 213 34.69 11.87 -2.02
N SER A 214 35.31 13.06 -2.00
CA SER A 214 36.21 13.53 -0.94
C SER A 214 35.44 13.99 0.30
N ALA A 215 34.13 14.28 0.17
CA ALA A 215 33.31 14.75 1.26
C ALA A 215 33.31 13.76 2.44
N PRO A 216 33.41 14.24 3.67
CA PRO A 216 33.50 13.39 4.85
C PRO A 216 32.28 12.53 5.01
N ARG A 217 32.49 11.27 5.42
CA ARG A 217 31.36 10.37 5.72
C ARG A 217 30.61 10.94 6.92
N ARG A 218 29.27 11.09 6.74
CA ARG A 218 28.40 11.42 7.87
C ARG A 218 28.57 10.37 8.97
N ARG A 219 29.03 10.80 10.13
CA ARG A 219 29.09 9.92 11.30
C ARG A 219 27.66 9.63 11.78
N PRO A 220 27.33 8.38 12.14
CA PRO A 220 26.03 8.08 12.72
C PRO A 220 25.87 8.84 14.05
N ASP A 221 24.83 9.68 14.15
CA ASP A 221 24.44 10.23 15.44
C ASP A 221 23.47 9.23 16.12
N PRO A 222 23.78 8.74 17.32
CA PRO A 222 22.91 7.83 18.05
C PRO A 222 21.66 8.51 18.64
N ARG A 223 21.63 9.84 18.79
CA ARG A 223 20.53 10.58 19.42
C ARG A 223 19.23 10.50 18.66
N PRO A 224 19.15 10.83 17.36
CA PRO A 224 17.93 10.66 16.58
C PRO A 224 17.45 9.21 16.53
N GLN A 225 18.38 8.26 16.50
CA GLN A 225 18.03 6.83 16.50
C GLN A 225 17.37 6.39 17.82
N ARG A 226 17.80 6.95 18.97
CA ARG A 226 17.17 6.68 20.26
C ARG A 226 15.75 7.26 20.32
N GLU A 227 15.56 8.49 19.85
CA GLU A 227 14.25 9.12 19.78
C GLU A 227 13.30 8.38 18.85
N ILE A 228 13.78 8.01 17.66
CA ILE A 228 13.01 7.19 16.71
C ILE A 228 12.61 5.86 17.35
N ARG A 229 13.52 5.20 18.08
CA ARG A 229 13.20 3.94 18.79
C ARG A 229 12.18 4.12 19.90
N LYS A 230 12.20 5.21 20.65
CA LYS A 230 11.19 5.53 21.68
C LYS A 230 9.80 5.71 21.07
N GLN A 231 9.75 6.25 19.84
CA GLN A 231 8.52 6.48 19.09
C GLN A 231 8.02 5.23 18.34
N TRP A 232 8.86 4.19 18.25
CA TRP A 232 8.47 2.95 17.59
C TRP A 232 7.32 2.31 18.34
N ARG A 233 6.26 2.10 17.59
CA ARG A 233 5.12 1.38 18.09
C ARG A 233 5.50 -0.08 18.32
N LYS A 234 5.31 -0.56 19.54
CA LYS A 234 5.42 -1.98 19.85
C LYS A 234 4.41 -2.75 18.98
N PRO A 235 4.84 -3.80 18.26
CA PRO A 235 3.90 -4.65 17.53
C PRO A 235 2.98 -5.37 18.52
N HIS A 236 1.75 -5.58 18.10
CA HIS A 236 0.83 -6.43 18.83
C HIS A 236 1.15 -7.90 18.54
N ILE A 237 1.22 -8.74 19.58
CA ILE A 237 1.40 -10.17 19.40
C ILE A 237 0.05 -10.84 19.58
N TYR A 238 -0.50 -11.34 18.50
CA TYR A 238 -1.73 -12.13 18.51
C TYR A 238 -1.47 -13.49 19.14
N SER A 239 -2.30 -13.86 20.10
CA SER A 239 -2.30 -15.23 20.65
C SER A 239 -2.83 -16.23 19.60
N PRO A 240 -2.55 -17.54 19.74
CA PRO A 240 -3.17 -18.55 18.89
C PRO A 240 -4.71 -18.50 18.90
N ALA A 241 -5.32 -18.18 20.04
CA ALA A 241 -6.76 -18.02 20.18
C ALA A 241 -7.28 -16.80 19.39
N ASP A 242 -6.54 -15.69 19.38
CA ASP A 242 -6.91 -14.51 18.57
C ASP A 242 -6.85 -14.83 17.08
N VAL A 243 -5.82 -15.56 16.64
CA VAL A 243 -5.67 -15.99 15.24
C VAL A 243 -6.82 -16.90 14.84
N GLN A 244 -7.17 -17.88 15.69
CA GLN A 244 -8.30 -18.78 15.42
C GLN A 244 -9.61 -18.00 15.29
N ARG A 245 -9.89 -17.08 16.21
CA ARG A 245 -11.07 -16.21 16.14
C ARG A 245 -11.13 -15.40 14.84
N MET A 246 -10.00 -14.87 14.40
CA MET A 246 -9.92 -14.15 13.13
C MET A 246 -10.18 -15.06 11.93
N LEU A 247 -9.69 -16.31 11.95
CA LEU A 247 -9.94 -17.31 10.90
C LEU A 247 -11.43 -17.68 10.83
N ASP A 248 -12.09 -17.87 11.97
CA ASP A 248 -13.52 -18.19 12.04
C ASP A 248 -14.37 -17.05 11.48
N ILE A 249 -14.04 -15.80 11.84
CA ILE A 249 -14.68 -14.61 11.28
C ILE A 249 -14.44 -14.47 9.79
N ALA A 250 -13.24 -14.81 9.32
CA ALA A 250 -12.94 -14.75 7.89
C ALA A 250 -13.77 -15.75 7.08
N ARG A 251 -13.98 -16.96 7.61
CA ARG A 251 -14.85 -17.99 6.98
C ARG A 251 -16.31 -17.55 6.89
N SER A 252 -16.81 -16.88 7.91
CA SER A 252 -18.19 -16.37 7.97
C SER A 252 -18.36 -14.91 7.51
N TYR A 253 -17.34 -14.35 6.81
CA TYR A 253 -17.33 -12.94 6.43
C TYR A 253 -18.51 -12.61 5.50
N PRO A 254 -19.36 -11.60 5.83
CA PRO A 254 -20.55 -11.29 5.08
C PRO A 254 -20.21 -10.75 3.68
N SER A 255 -20.54 -11.52 2.66
CA SER A 255 -20.26 -11.14 1.26
C SER A 255 -21.27 -11.72 0.29
N PRO A 256 -22.55 -11.30 0.33
CA PRO A 256 -23.64 -11.90 -0.45
C PRO A 256 -23.44 -11.82 -1.98
N ARG A 257 -22.65 -10.84 -2.44
CA ARG A 257 -22.39 -10.62 -3.88
C ARG A 257 -21.06 -11.22 -4.37
N ALA A 258 -20.27 -11.80 -3.50
CA ALA A 258 -18.96 -12.35 -3.84
C ALA A 258 -18.68 -13.58 -2.94
N THR A 259 -19.24 -14.71 -3.32
CA THR A 259 -19.21 -15.96 -2.54
C THR A 259 -17.80 -16.47 -2.23
N LEU A 260 -16.86 -16.26 -3.15
CA LEU A 260 -15.44 -16.65 -2.94
C LEU A 260 -14.72 -15.75 -1.91
N ARG A 261 -15.22 -14.54 -1.61
CA ARG A 261 -14.48 -13.56 -0.77
C ARG A 261 -14.21 -14.06 0.65
N PRO A 262 -15.13 -14.70 1.38
CA PRO A 262 -14.84 -15.23 2.71
C PRO A 262 -13.64 -16.19 2.71
N LEU A 263 -13.64 -17.15 1.79
CA LEU A 263 -12.54 -18.10 1.65
C LEU A 263 -11.25 -17.43 1.19
N THR A 264 -11.34 -16.40 0.33
CA THR A 264 -10.17 -15.57 -0.05
C THR A 264 -9.55 -14.88 1.16
N ILE A 265 -10.37 -14.25 2.01
CA ILE A 265 -9.90 -13.55 3.22
C ILE A 265 -9.28 -14.55 4.18
N TYR A 266 -9.93 -15.68 4.40
CA TYR A 266 -9.44 -16.77 5.24
C TYR A 266 -8.04 -17.25 4.80
N THR A 267 -7.89 -17.55 3.50
CA THR A 267 -6.61 -18.05 2.97
C THR A 267 -5.52 -16.96 2.99
N MET A 268 -5.87 -15.69 2.74
CA MET A 268 -4.93 -14.57 2.91
C MET A 268 -4.44 -14.45 4.35
N LEU A 269 -5.35 -14.56 5.33
CA LEU A 269 -5.03 -14.49 6.75
C LEU A 269 -4.15 -15.68 7.17
N LEU A 270 -4.52 -16.88 6.71
CA LEU A 270 -3.77 -18.10 6.96
C LEU A 270 -2.32 -18.00 6.48
N LEU A 271 -2.11 -17.59 5.24
CA LEU A 271 -0.75 -17.40 4.68
C LEU A 271 -0.01 -16.22 5.32
N ALA A 272 -0.71 -15.14 5.68
CA ALA A 272 -0.09 -14.01 6.38
C ALA A 272 0.48 -14.42 7.75
N TYR A 273 -0.20 -15.35 8.44
CA TYR A 273 0.24 -15.85 9.74
C TYR A 273 1.19 -17.04 9.59
N CYS A 274 0.78 -18.14 8.93
CA CYS A 274 1.58 -19.38 8.91
C CYS A 274 2.87 -19.25 8.11
N ALA A 275 2.85 -18.55 6.95
CA ALA A 275 4.02 -18.33 6.13
C ALA A 275 4.68 -16.95 6.39
N GLY A 276 4.12 -16.14 7.27
CA GLY A 276 4.63 -14.82 7.61
C GLY A 276 4.70 -13.86 6.41
N LEU A 277 3.83 -13.99 5.41
CA LEU A 277 3.89 -13.21 4.18
C LEU A 277 3.54 -11.74 4.42
N ARG A 278 4.26 -10.86 3.74
CA ARG A 278 3.92 -9.44 3.71
C ARG A 278 2.69 -9.21 2.82
N ARG A 279 1.89 -8.17 3.10
CA ARG A 279 0.72 -7.80 2.29
C ARG A 279 1.02 -7.67 0.79
N GLY A 280 2.18 -7.11 0.46
CA GLY A 280 2.62 -6.97 -0.93
C GLY A 280 3.10 -8.28 -1.55
N GLU A 281 3.55 -9.24 -0.76
CA GLU A 281 3.86 -10.60 -1.20
C GLU A 281 2.55 -11.34 -1.49
N LEU A 282 1.58 -11.32 -0.57
CA LEU A 282 0.24 -11.87 -0.81
C LEU A 282 -0.41 -11.35 -2.09
N ALA A 283 -0.35 -10.02 -2.29
CA ALA A 283 -0.94 -9.40 -3.48
C ALA A 283 -0.28 -9.86 -4.78
N ARG A 284 0.99 -10.26 -4.78
CA ARG A 284 1.72 -10.64 -5.98
C ARG A 284 1.76 -12.13 -6.27
N LEU A 285 1.24 -12.97 -5.38
CA LEU A 285 1.19 -14.41 -5.63
C LEU A 285 0.39 -14.72 -6.88
N ASP A 286 0.97 -15.55 -7.72
CA ASP A 286 0.33 -16.15 -8.89
C ASP A 286 -0.11 -17.58 -8.59
N LEU A 287 -1.02 -18.12 -9.40
CA LEU A 287 -1.47 -19.50 -9.26
C LEU A 287 -0.30 -20.49 -9.39
N GLY A 288 0.61 -20.24 -10.35
CA GLY A 288 1.81 -21.05 -10.58
C GLY A 288 2.90 -20.91 -9.51
N ASP A 289 2.71 -20.03 -8.50
CA ASP A 289 3.64 -19.98 -7.37
C ASP A 289 3.34 -21.04 -6.30
N VAL A 290 2.21 -21.75 -6.41
CA VAL A 290 1.80 -22.82 -5.48
C VAL A 290 2.15 -24.18 -6.07
N ASP A 291 2.99 -24.91 -5.37
CA ASP A 291 3.28 -26.32 -5.66
C ASP A 291 2.59 -27.19 -4.59
N GLY A 292 1.41 -27.68 -4.95
CA GLY A 292 0.61 -28.52 -4.05
C GLY A 292 1.16 -29.93 -3.87
N GLY A 293 2.01 -30.41 -4.79
CA GLY A 293 2.66 -31.72 -4.69
C GLY A 293 3.80 -31.75 -3.69
N HIS A 294 4.62 -30.69 -3.69
CA HIS A 294 5.73 -30.53 -2.76
C HIS A 294 5.35 -29.72 -1.50
N GLY A 295 4.10 -29.25 -1.39
CA GLY A 295 3.66 -28.45 -0.25
C GLY A 295 4.42 -27.12 -0.11
N THR A 296 4.76 -26.47 -1.21
CA THR A 296 5.56 -25.24 -1.19
C THR A 296 4.90 -24.07 -1.87
N ILE A 297 5.34 -22.86 -1.51
CA ILE A 297 4.94 -21.62 -2.18
C ILE A 297 6.18 -20.79 -2.55
N THR A 298 6.22 -20.31 -3.79
CA THR A 298 7.30 -19.48 -4.30
C THR A 298 6.95 -18.01 -4.13
N VAL A 299 7.75 -17.27 -3.36
CA VAL A 299 7.58 -15.82 -3.15
C VAL A 299 8.59 -15.06 -3.98
N ARG A 300 8.13 -14.52 -5.11
CA ARG A 300 8.96 -13.83 -6.10
C ARG A 300 9.13 -12.34 -5.79
N GLN A 301 10.20 -11.75 -6.28
CA GLN A 301 10.45 -10.31 -6.30
C GLN A 301 10.20 -9.62 -4.94
N THR A 302 10.74 -10.19 -3.88
CA THR A 302 10.70 -9.58 -2.55
C THR A 302 11.54 -8.29 -2.51
N LYS A 303 11.61 -7.64 -1.36
CA LYS A 303 12.54 -6.52 -1.15
C LYS A 303 13.96 -6.98 -1.56
N PHE A 304 14.60 -6.27 -2.51
CA PHE A 304 15.87 -6.61 -3.17
C PHE A 304 15.79 -7.68 -4.28
N SER A 305 14.63 -7.86 -4.93
CA SER A 305 14.43 -8.78 -6.07
C SER A 305 14.79 -10.25 -5.80
N LYS A 306 14.78 -10.66 -4.52
CA LYS A 306 15.02 -12.05 -4.13
C LYS A 306 13.78 -12.89 -4.27
N THR A 307 13.94 -14.13 -4.72
CA THR A 307 12.92 -15.17 -4.72
C THR A 307 13.25 -16.17 -3.61
N ARG A 308 12.23 -16.70 -2.95
CA ARG A 308 12.37 -17.77 -1.96
C ARG A 308 11.24 -18.78 -2.07
N ILE A 309 11.54 -20.03 -1.81
CA ILE A 309 10.56 -21.12 -1.71
C ILE A 309 10.30 -21.37 -0.23
N LEU A 310 9.05 -21.43 0.16
CA LEU A 310 8.61 -21.63 1.53
C LEU A 310 7.84 -22.93 1.63
N PRO A 311 8.30 -23.91 2.44
CA PRO A 311 7.50 -25.07 2.78
C PRO A 311 6.32 -24.65 3.66
N LEU A 312 5.17 -25.22 3.41
CA LEU A 312 3.94 -25.03 4.17
C LEU A 312 3.59 -26.30 4.95
N PRO A 313 2.99 -26.18 6.14
CA PRO A 313 2.42 -27.33 6.83
C PRO A 313 1.29 -27.98 6.01
N ASP A 314 1.13 -29.29 6.09
CA ASP A 314 0.13 -30.06 5.32
C ASP A 314 -1.30 -29.52 5.49
N SER A 315 -1.66 -29.11 6.69
CA SER A 315 -2.95 -28.48 6.97
C SER A 315 -3.16 -27.16 6.20
N VAL A 316 -2.09 -26.37 6.03
CA VAL A 316 -2.14 -25.11 5.24
C VAL A 316 -2.21 -25.44 3.75
N VAL A 317 -1.51 -26.48 3.29
CA VAL A 317 -1.57 -26.95 1.89
C VAL A 317 -2.98 -27.40 1.55
N THR A 318 -3.63 -28.18 2.42
CA THR A 318 -5.02 -28.66 2.23
C THR A 318 -6.00 -27.47 2.09
N GLU A 319 -5.92 -26.49 2.98
CA GLU A 319 -6.77 -25.28 2.91
C GLU A 319 -6.51 -24.44 1.64
N LEU A 320 -5.25 -24.36 1.23
CA LEU A 320 -4.86 -23.64 0.01
C LEU A 320 -5.37 -24.35 -1.24
N GLN A 321 -5.32 -25.68 -1.29
CA GLN A 321 -5.89 -26.49 -2.38
C GLN A 321 -7.42 -26.34 -2.45
N ALA A 322 -8.10 -26.34 -1.30
CA ALA A 322 -9.54 -26.10 -1.21
C ALA A 322 -9.90 -24.70 -1.76
N TYR A 323 -9.11 -23.68 -1.44
CA TYR A 323 -9.25 -22.35 -2.00
C TYR A 323 -9.07 -22.32 -3.52
N ILE A 324 -8.04 -23.01 -4.04
CA ILE A 324 -7.76 -23.09 -5.49
C ILE A 324 -8.92 -23.79 -6.24
N ALA A 325 -9.49 -24.85 -5.66
CA ALA A 325 -10.66 -25.51 -6.21
C ALA A 325 -11.87 -24.57 -6.27
N ALA A 326 -12.21 -23.90 -5.16
CA ALA A 326 -13.31 -22.94 -5.12
C ALA A 326 -13.08 -21.73 -6.04
N ARG A 327 -11.82 -21.30 -6.20
CA ARG A 327 -11.44 -20.25 -7.16
C ARG A 327 -11.73 -20.66 -8.59
N ARG A 328 -11.44 -21.92 -8.96
CA ARG A 328 -11.74 -22.49 -10.28
C ARG A 328 -13.25 -22.53 -10.52
N GLU A 329 -14.02 -23.03 -9.57
CA GLU A 329 -15.49 -23.06 -9.62
C GLU A 329 -16.10 -21.66 -9.76
N ALA A 330 -15.51 -20.65 -9.15
CA ALA A 330 -15.90 -19.25 -9.32
C ALA A 330 -15.52 -18.63 -10.68
N GLY A 331 -14.99 -19.42 -11.62
CA GLY A 331 -14.66 -19.00 -12.99
C GLY A 331 -13.41 -18.13 -13.10
N ALA A 332 -12.48 -18.22 -12.14
CA ALA A 332 -11.21 -17.53 -12.25
C ALA A 332 -10.28 -18.21 -13.28
N SER A 333 -9.40 -17.43 -13.93
CA SER A 333 -8.43 -17.94 -14.90
C SER A 333 -7.54 -19.02 -14.29
N GLN A 334 -7.27 -20.10 -15.05
CA GLN A 334 -6.37 -21.19 -14.68
C GLN A 334 -4.94 -20.97 -15.18
N ASP A 335 -4.68 -19.85 -15.82
CA ASP A 335 -3.33 -19.47 -16.23
C ASP A 335 -2.40 -19.42 -15.00
N PRO A 336 -1.23 -20.09 -15.02
CA PRO A 336 -0.24 -20.03 -13.95
C PRO A 336 0.17 -18.60 -13.55
N HIS A 337 0.15 -17.65 -14.48
CA HIS A 337 0.45 -16.23 -14.24
C HIS A 337 -0.74 -15.41 -13.73
N SER A 338 -1.93 -16.03 -13.65
CA SER A 338 -3.09 -15.37 -13.06
C SER A 338 -2.92 -15.21 -11.54
N ALA A 339 -3.53 -14.16 -10.98
CA ALA A 339 -3.46 -13.92 -9.56
C ALA A 339 -3.98 -15.11 -8.75
N LEU A 340 -3.23 -15.58 -7.75
CA LEU A 340 -3.73 -16.57 -6.79
C LEU A 340 -4.99 -16.02 -6.12
N PHE A 341 -4.92 -14.82 -5.53
CA PHE A 341 -6.07 -14.15 -4.93
C PHE A 341 -6.84 -13.34 -5.97
N TRP A 342 -7.97 -13.90 -6.40
CA TRP A 342 -8.77 -13.41 -7.49
C TRP A 342 -10.02 -12.66 -7.01
N HIS A 343 -10.19 -11.43 -7.46
CA HIS A 343 -11.40 -10.65 -7.19
C HIS A 343 -12.45 -10.93 -8.28
N VAL A 344 -13.39 -11.82 -8.02
CA VAL A 344 -14.36 -12.33 -8.99
C VAL A 344 -15.09 -11.21 -9.75
N GLN A 345 -15.62 -10.21 -9.03
CA GLN A 345 -16.41 -9.13 -9.65
C GLN A 345 -15.58 -8.18 -10.52
N ARG A 346 -14.29 -7.96 -10.17
CA ARG A 346 -13.39 -7.07 -10.93
C ARG A 346 -12.54 -7.83 -11.94
N ARG A 347 -12.60 -9.16 -11.94
CA ARG A 347 -11.73 -10.04 -12.73
C ARG A 347 -10.26 -9.65 -12.67
N SER A 348 -9.79 -9.35 -11.49
CA SER A 348 -8.43 -8.81 -11.30
C SER A 348 -7.83 -9.26 -9.97
N ARG A 349 -6.55 -8.98 -9.83
CA ARG A 349 -5.77 -9.17 -8.61
C ARG A 349 -6.25 -8.24 -7.49
N TYR A 350 -6.23 -8.69 -6.24
CA TYR A 350 -6.38 -7.82 -5.08
C TYR A 350 -5.14 -6.92 -4.93
N THR A 351 -5.38 -5.62 -4.73
CA THR A 351 -4.27 -4.70 -4.43
C THR A 351 -3.83 -4.84 -2.97
N PRO A 352 -2.57 -4.46 -2.62
CA PRO A 352 -2.12 -4.47 -1.24
C PRO A 352 -3.02 -3.67 -0.28
N GLU A 353 -3.61 -2.59 -0.77
CA GLU A 353 -4.53 -1.72 -0.01
C GLU A 353 -5.84 -2.44 0.29
N MET A 354 -6.42 -3.13 -0.71
CA MET A 354 -7.62 -3.95 -0.53
C MET A 354 -7.39 -5.08 0.48
N ILE A 355 -6.24 -5.77 0.39
CA ILE A 355 -5.87 -6.81 1.35
C ILE A 355 -5.75 -6.21 2.76
N THR A 356 -5.09 -5.07 2.89
CA THR A 356 -4.98 -4.38 4.19
C THR A 356 -6.35 -4.03 4.75
N TRP A 357 -7.25 -3.52 3.90
CA TRP A 357 -8.59 -3.15 4.32
C TRP A 357 -9.39 -4.38 4.82
N LEU A 358 -9.42 -5.46 4.03
CA LEU A 358 -10.14 -6.69 4.36
C LEU A 358 -9.62 -7.33 5.65
N LEU A 359 -8.32 -7.53 5.76
CA LEU A 359 -7.73 -8.14 6.95
C LEU A 359 -7.86 -7.25 8.19
N THR A 360 -7.81 -5.90 8.02
CA THR A 360 -8.09 -4.98 9.14
C THR A 360 -9.54 -5.05 9.59
N ASP A 361 -10.50 -5.23 8.67
CA ASP A 361 -11.90 -5.40 9.03
C ASP A 361 -12.14 -6.69 9.81
N VAL A 362 -11.47 -7.79 9.44
CA VAL A 362 -11.49 -9.04 10.23
C VAL A 362 -10.94 -8.81 11.65
N VAL A 363 -9.81 -8.10 11.80
CA VAL A 363 -9.24 -7.77 13.12
C VAL A 363 -10.21 -6.96 13.97
N ARG A 364 -10.97 -6.03 13.35
CA ARG A 364 -12.01 -5.24 14.01
C ARG A 364 -13.19 -6.10 14.46
N ARG A 365 -13.69 -6.95 13.59
CA ARG A 365 -14.78 -7.88 13.88
C ARG A 365 -14.42 -8.88 14.98
N ALA A 366 -13.13 -9.23 15.07
CA ALA A 366 -12.62 -10.05 16.15
C ALA A 366 -12.52 -9.33 17.50
N GLY A 367 -12.89 -8.04 17.58
CA GLY A 367 -12.79 -7.25 18.79
C GLY A 367 -11.38 -6.85 19.19
N LEU A 368 -10.39 -7.12 18.32
CA LEU A 368 -8.97 -6.87 18.61
C LEU A 368 -8.52 -5.45 18.24
N LYS A 369 -9.36 -4.71 17.51
CA LYS A 369 -9.09 -3.35 17.08
C LYS A 369 -10.36 -2.51 17.13
N PRO A 370 -10.27 -1.21 17.51
CA PRO A 370 -11.42 -0.32 17.45
C PRO A 370 -12.09 -0.30 16.06
N LEU A 371 -13.40 -0.15 16.02
CA LEU A 371 -14.17 -0.15 14.76
C LEU A 371 -13.76 0.99 13.83
N GLN A 372 -13.29 2.11 14.37
CA GLN A 372 -12.83 3.26 13.61
C GLN A 372 -11.41 3.68 14.02
N GLY A 373 -10.77 4.47 13.17
CA GLY A 373 -9.44 5.01 13.41
C GLY A 373 -8.29 4.08 13.04
N GLN A 374 -7.05 4.58 13.23
CA GLN A 374 -5.81 3.89 12.85
C GLN A 374 -5.12 3.19 14.02
N PHE A 375 -5.54 3.45 15.26
CA PHE A 375 -4.94 2.84 16.45
C PHE A 375 -5.30 1.36 16.58
N GLY A 376 -4.48 0.62 17.33
CA GLY A 376 -4.69 -0.81 17.57
C GLY A 376 -3.87 -1.71 16.62
N PRO A 377 -4.01 -3.03 16.67
CA PRO A 377 -3.25 -4.02 15.91
C PRO A 377 -3.28 -3.81 14.39
N ARG A 378 -2.22 -4.21 13.70
CA ARG A 378 -2.06 -4.09 12.25
C ARG A 378 -1.92 -5.46 11.60
N VAL A 379 -2.25 -5.54 10.32
CA VAL A 379 -2.04 -6.77 9.52
C VAL A 379 -0.58 -7.26 9.56
N HIS A 380 0.39 -6.32 9.58
CA HIS A 380 1.81 -6.71 9.67
C HIS A 380 2.18 -7.34 11.01
N ASP A 381 1.41 -7.10 12.05
CA ASP A 381 1.64 -7.68 13.37
C ASP A 381 1.38 -9.21 13.38
N LEU A 382 0.64 -9.77 12.40
CA LEU A 382 0.53 -11.22 12.18
C LEU A 382 1.89 -11.88 11.95
N ARG A 383 2.73 -11.24 11.14
CA ARG A 383 4.09 -11.73 10.89
C ARG A 383 4.97 -11.64 12.14
N HIS A 384 4.80 -10.59 12.97
CA HIS A 384 5.47 -10.51 14.28
C HIS A 384 5.01 -11.63 15.20
N SER A 385 3.70 -11.87 15.24
CA SER A 385 3.11 -12.94 16.07
C SER A 385 3.60 -14.33 15.65
N MET A 386 3.68 -14.61 14.35
CA MET A 386 4.23 -15.86 13.82
C MET A 386 5.66 -16.07 14.33
N VAL A 387 6.52 -15.05 14.27
CA VAL A 387 7.91 -15.17 14.74
C VAL A 387 7.97 -15.44 16.25
N VAL A 388 7.25 -14.63 17.04
CA VAL A 388 7.26 -14.75 18.50
C VAL A 388 6.67 -16.10 18.92
N ASN A 389 5.52 -16.49 18.37
CA ASN A 389 4.86 -17.75 18.72
C ASN A 389 5.72 -18.97 18.31
N ARG A 390 6.45 -18.89 17.19
CA ARG A 390 7.39 -19.96 16.80
C ARG A 390 8.57 -20.06 17.77
N ILE A 391 9.11 -18.94 18.23
CA ILE A 391 10.20 -18.95 19.22
C ILE A 391 9.71 -19.49 20.57
N LEU A 392 8.51 -19.11 21.02
CA LEU A 392 7.88 -19.65 22.22
C LEU A 392 7.68 -21.16 22.13
N GLU A 393 7.23 -21.63 20.96
CA GLU A 393 7.07 -23.08 20.72
C GLU A 393 8.42 -23.83 20.81
N TRP A 394 9.49 -23.27 20.21
CA TRP A 394 10.82 -23.89 20.35
C TRP A 394 11.30 -23.97 21.80
N TYR A 395 11.09 -22.89 22.58
CA TYR A 395 11.40 -22.94 24.02
C TYR A 395 10.62 -24.07 24.75
N ARG A 396 9.31 -24.17 24.47
CA ARG A 396 8.46 -25.23 25.08
C ARG A 396 8.89 -26.63 24.67
N LEU A 397 9.43 -26.81 23.49
CA LEU A 397 9.96 -28.06 22.97
C LEU A 397 11.43 -28.32 23.40
N GLY A 398 12.03 -27.46 24.22
CA GLY A 398 13.43 -27.59 24.65
C GLY A 398 14.46 -27.28 23.55
N ILE A 399 14.00 -26.81 22.36
CA ILE A 399 14.88 -26.47 21.24
C ILE A 399 15.52 -25.09 21.50
N ASN A 400 16.82 -24.99 21.23
CA ASN A 400 17.50 -23.67 21.32
C ASN A 400 17.08 -22.76 20.17
N PRO A 401 16.38 -21.64 20.42
CA PRO A 401 15.99 -20.74 19.36
C PRO A 401 17.16 -20.13 18.61
N GLN A 402 18.33 -19.93 19.24
CA GLN A 402 19.51 -19.34 18.59
C GLN A 402 19.97 -20.16 17.39
N ASP A 403 19.90 -21.50 17.48
CA ASP A 403 20.30 -22.40 16.41
C ASP A 403 19.32 -22.37 15.22
N ARG A 404 18.09 -21.92 15.48
CA ARG A 404 17.00 -21.85 14.48
C ARG A 404 16.79 -20.43 13.88
N LEU A 405 17.32 -19.40 14.51
CA LEU A 405 17.15 -18.02 14.02
C LEU A 405 17.67 -17.77 12.59
N PRO A 406 18.82 -18.34 12.14
CA PRO A 406 19.27 -18.19 10.76
C PRO A 406 18.28 -18.76 9.74
N PHE A 407 17.70 -19.93 10.04
CA PHE A 407 16.67 -20.55 9.19
C PHE A 407 15.40 -19.70 9.14
N LEU A 408 14.97 -19.18 10.30
CA LEU A 408 13.83 -18.29 10.38
C LEU A 408 14.07 -16.98 9.59
N ALA A 409 15.27 -16.41 9.68
CA ALA A 409 15.65 -15.23 8.89
C ALA A 409 15.57 -15.49 7.39
N THR A 410 16.06 -16.64 6.94
CA THR A 410 15.98 -17.09 5.53
C THR A 410 14.52 -17.29 5.10
N TYR A 411 13.73 -18.00 5.91
CA TYR A 411 12.30 -18.21 5.67
C TYR A 411 11.55 -16.90 5.51
N LEU A 412 11.82 -15.92 6.36
CA LEU A 412 11.22 -14.61 6.31
C LEU A 412 11.77 -13.74 5.15
N GLY A 413 12.88 -14.14 4.51
CA GLY A 413 13.55 -13.34 3.47
C GLY A 413 14.21 -12.08 4.03
N HIS A 414 14.87 -12.19 5.17
CA HIS A 414 15.69 -11.14 5.75
C HIS A 414 17.10 -11.19 5.16
N ARG A 415 17.72 -10.03 5.01
CA ARG A 415 19.08 -9.92 4.48
C ARG A 415 20.13 -10.32 5.52
N ASP A 416 19.81 -10.06 6.77
CA ASP A 416 20.67 -10.33 7.92
C ASP A 416 19.80 -10.73 9.13
N ILE A 417 20.41 -11.39 10.11
CA ILE A 417 19.74 -11.89 11.31
C ILE A 417 19.21 -10.76 12.19
N ASN A 418 19.86 -9.58 12.18
CA ASN A 418 19.42 -8.42 12.97
C ASN A 418 18.02 -7.96 12.55
N SER A 419 17.69 -8.12 11.25
CA SER A 419 16.33 -7.88 10.75
C SER A 419 15.30 -8.85 11.36
N THR A 420 15.70 -10.03 11.81
CA THR A 420 14.83 -10.99 12.53
C THR A 420 14.75 -10.63 14.02
N LEU A 421 15.84 -10.17 14.62
CA LEU A 421 15.86 -9.77 16.03
C LEU A 421 14.89 -8.61 16.34
N ILE A 422 14.62 -7.74 15.37
CA ILE A 422 13.60 -6.67 15.50
C ILE A 422 12.20 -7.26 15.75
N TYR A 423 11.91 -8.46 15.25
CA TYR A 423 10.63 -9.14 15.44
C TYR A 423 10.53 -9.84 16.79
N ILE A 424 11.64 -10.05 17.50
CA ILE A 424 11.65 -10.61 18.83
C ILE A 424 11.17 -9.53 19.80
N THR A 425 9.86 -9.41 19.90
CA THR A 425 9.25 -8.57 20.93
C THR A 425 9.33 -9.35 22.24
N VAL A 426 9.95 -8.75 23.22
CA VAL A 426 10.04 -9.32 24.55
C VAL A 426 8.64 -9.34 25.15
N THR A 427 8.04 -10.53 25.22
CA THR A 427 6.79 -10.80 25.94
C THR A 427 7.12 -11.35 27.33
N GLN A 428 6.18 -11.25 28.27
CA GLN A 428 6.36 -11.86 29.60
C GLN A 428 6.61 -13.36 29.48
N ASP A 429 5.86 -14.05 28.64
CA ASP A 429 6.02 -15.50 28.40
C ASP A 429 7.42 -15.82 27.86
N LEU A 430 7.95 -15.02 26.94
CA LEU A 430 9.29 -15.21 26.40
C LEU A 430 10.37 -15.02 27.47
N LEU A 431 10.20 -14.00 28.31
CA LEU A 431 11.10 -13.75 29.44
C LEU A 431 11.04 -14.89 30.47
N HIS A 432 9.84 -15.40 30.76
CA HIS A 432 9.66 -16.48 31.71
C HIS A 432 10.35 -17.75 31.22
N LEU A 433 10.06 -18.19 30.00
CA LEU A 433 10.69 -19.39 29.42
C LEU A 433 12.22 -19.26 29.26
N ALA A 434 12.71 -18.07 28.91
CA ALA A 434 14.14 -17.79 28.84
C ALA A 434 14.80 -17.88 30.22
N ASN A 435 14.14 -17.36 31.27
CA ASN A 435 14.61 -17.42 32.65
C ASN A 435 14.60 -18.85 33.22
N GLU A 436 13.54 -19.65 32.95
CA GLU A 436 13.51 -21.07 33.32
C GLU A 436 14.68 -21.81 32.71
N ARG A 437 14.96 -21.62 31.43
CA ARG A 437 16.08 -22.22 30.74
C ARG A 437 17.42 -21.77 31.33
N PHE A 438 17.58 -20.45 31.60
CA PHE A 438 18.79 -19.91 32.24
C PHE A 438 19.02 -20.56 33.60
N ARG A 439 17.98 -20.70 34.43
CA ARG A 439 18.07 -21.40 35.73
C ARG A 439 18.42 -22.86 35.56
N GLY A 440 17.83 -23.58 34.60
CA GLY A 440 18.12 -24.96 34.31
C GLY A 440 19.57 -25.23 33.88
N VAL A 441 20.19 -24.29 33.16
CA VAL A 441 21.57 -24.37 32.69
C VAL A 441 22.56 -23.80 33.71
N GLY A 442 22.20 -22.73 34.41
CA GLY A 442 23.09 -22.01 35.34
C GLY A 442 23.03 -22.46 36.79
N ALA A 443 21.93 -23.07 37.26
CA ALA A 443 21.79 -23.52 38.62
C ALA A 443 22.83 -24.60 39.06
N PRO A 444 23.26 -25.54 38.20
CA PRO A 444 24.34 -26.45 38.54
C PRO A 444 25.71 -25.77 38.76
N CYS A 445 25.93 -24.59 38.18
CA CYS A 445 27.20 -23.87 38.27
C CYS A 445 27.28 -22.97 39.52
N LEU A 446 26.16 -22.66 40.14
CA LEU A 446 26.08 -21.85 41.35
C LEU A 446 25.60 -22.72 42.51
N ASN A 447 26.52 -23.50 43.11
CA ASN A 447 26.28 -24.23 44.36
C ASN A 447 26.08 -23.27 45.55
N LEU A 448 24.98 -22.50 45.53
CA LEU A 448 24.62 -21.58 46.59
C LEU A 448 23.81 -22.22 47.75
N GLU A 449 23.62 -23.55 47.72
CA GLU A 449 22.84 -24.25 48.77
C GLU A 449 23.68 -25.05 49.77
N ARG A 450 24.97 -24.78 49.93
CA ARG A 450 25.83 -25.54 50.89
C ARG A 450 26.49 -24.70 51.95
N GLU A 451 25.99 -23.58 52.35
CA GLU A 451 26.56 -22.87 53.56
C GLU A 451 25.49 -22.21 54.42
N VAL A 452 24.45 -22.96 54.81
CA VAL A 452 23.64 -22.63 55.98
C VAL A 452 23.28 -23.92 56.73
N ARG A 453 24.28 -24.63 57.18
CA ARG A 453 24.21 -25.59 58.29
C ARG A 453 25.60 -25.96 58.74
N SER A 454 26.18 -25.15 59.62
CA SER A 454 27.11 -25.58 60.67
C SER A 454 27.05 -24.53 61.78
#